data_822adc08b5983bd0e351a30df936c02b
#
_entry.id   822adc08b5983bd0e351a30df936c02b
#
_cell.length_a   1.000
_cell.length_b   1.000
_cell.length_c   1.000
_cell.angle_alpha   90.00
_cell.angle_beta   90.00
_cell.angle_gamma   90.00
#
_symmetry.space_group_name_H-M   'P 1'
#
loop_
_entity.id
_entity.type
_entity.pdbx_description
1 polymer ?
#
loop_
_entity_poly.entity_id
_entity_poly.type
_entity_poly.pdbx_seq_one_letter_code
_entity_poly.pdbx_strand_id
1 'polypeptide(L)'
;MSTLETTAGFPLAPQPTARVRRRSVMENKAWPKHLKWYSRFVQMMKFLLPMVALVLIGLVLAWPYLKTEDLKFRLSFAAFTAAQTEDPSMVNPRYVGFDKDNQAFSITADLARKLSGESSNVELEMPKADITLKDGTWLVLTAETGIFRRTEKTLDLESAVNLFHDSGFEFRTSRAIIELEKGAARGTVPVHGQGSFGDLSGEGFYLIDKGKTIIFTGKSKLVIYPKGGKILK
;
A
#
# COMPACT_ATOMS: atom_id res chain seq x y z
N MET A 1 -103.74 -9.96 -13.72
CA MET A 1 -104.09 -10.56 -15.00
C MET A 1 -103.14 -11.74 -15.17
N SER A 2 -103.70 -12.87 -14.77
CA SER A 2 -104.12 -13.93 -15.73
C SER A 2 -102.87 -14.69 -16.17
N THR A 3 -102.69 -15.89 -16.09
CA THR A 3 -103.41 -17.13 -15.70
C THR A 3 -102.40 -18.27 -16.00
N LEU A 4 -102.30 -19.25 -15.11
CA LEU A 4 -102.70 -20.64 -15.34
C LEU A 4 -101.81 -21.38 -16.37
N GLU A 5 -101.45 -22.60 -16.28
CA GLU A 5 -101.87 -23.84 -15.66
C GLU A 5 -100.75 -24.89 -15.90
N THR A 6 -100.43 -25.74 -14.93
CA THR A 6 -100.95 -27.11 -14.82
C THR A 6 -100.44 -28.09 -15.85
N THR A 7 -99.75 -29.13 -15.54
CA THR A 7 -100.23 -30.49 -15.29
C THR A 7 -99.04 -31.47 -15.25
N ALA A 8 -98.80 -32.10 -14.14
CA ALA A 8 -99.02 -33.49 -13.79
C ALA A 8 -98.42 -34.59 -14.65
N GLY A 9 -97.72 -35.46 -14.01
CA GLY A 9 -97.41 -36.76 -14.55
C GLY A 9 -96.46 -37.56 -13.72
N PHE A 10 -96.88 -38.20 -12.68
CA PHE A 10 -96.29 -39.40 -12.04
C PHE A 10 -96.44 -40.63 -12.91
N PRO A 11 -95.83 -41.78 -12.62
CA PRO A 11 -94.64 -42.23 -11.92
C PRO A 11 -93.83 -43.29 -12.72
N LEU A 12 -92.70 -43.83 -12.20
CA LEU A 12 -92.45 -45.29 -12.18
C LEU A 12 -90.99 -45.57 -11.72
N ALA A 13 -90.93 -46.12 -10.69
CA ALA A 13 -90.25 -47.28 -10.04
C ALA A 13 -88.93 -47.82 -10.54
N PRO A 14 -88.26 -48.55 -9.72
CA PRO A 14 -86.87 -48.48 -9.45
C PRO A 14 -86.05 -49.53 -10.25
N GLN A 15 -84.81 -49.28 -10.54
CA GLN A 15 -83.94 -50.25 -11.11
C GLN A 15 -82.54 -50.24 -10.42
N PRO A 16 -81.80 -51.30 -10.53
CA PRO A 16 -81.02 -51.86 -9.43
C PRO A 16 -79.60 -51.36 -9.38
N THR A 17 -79.10 -51.44 -8.20
CA THR A 17 -77.70 -51.22 -7.81
C THR A 17 -76.67 -51.98 -8.63
N ALA A 18 -75.92 -51.31 -9.46
CA ALA A 18 -74.68 -51.81 -9.97
C ALA A 18 -73.57 -51.48 -8.98
N ARG A 19 -73.08 -52.47 -8.26
CA ARG A 19 -71.86 -52.43 -7.49
C ARG A 19 -70.67 -52.13 -8.42
N VAL A 20 -70.23 -50.89 -8.41
CA VAL A 20 -68.95 -50.54 -8.97
C VAL A 20 -67.89 -50.97 -7.98
N ARG A 21 -67.23 -52.07 -8.35
CA ARG A 21 -66.06 -52.62 -7.72
C ARG A 21 -64.95 -51.56 -7.86
N ARG A 22 -64.64 -50.90 -6.76
CA ARG A 22 -63.43 -50.04 -6.69
C ARG A 22 -62.24 -50.96 -6.83
N ARG A 23 -61.64 -51.00 -8.02
CA ARG A 23 -60.28 -51.50 -8.22
C ARG A 23 -59.35 -50.46 -7.61
N SER A 24 -58.78 -50.78 -6.49
CA SER A 24 -57.61 -50.08 -5.98
C SER A 24 -56.46 -50.28 -6.95
N VAL A 25 -56.24 -49.34 -7.81
CA VAL A 25 -54.99 -49.24 -8.57
C VAL A 25 -53.97 -48.76 -7.51
N MET A 26 -53.24 -49.71 -6.94
CA MET A 26 -51.95 -49.43 -6.29
C MET A 26 -51.02 -49.04 -7.40
N GLU A 27 -50.90 -47.75 -7.65
CA GLU A 27 -49.88 -47.15 -8.47
C GLU A 27 -48.57 -47.26 -7.67
N ASN A 28 -47.79 -48.29 -7.98
CA ASN A 28 -46.44 -48.43 -7.50
C ASN A 28 -45.60 -47.30 -8.11
N LYS A 29 -45.59 -46.13 -7.41
CA LYS A 29 -44.68 -45.04 -7.70
C LYS A 29 -43.25 -45.52 -7.34
N ALA A 30 -42.60 -46.11 -8.33
CA ALA A 30 -41.18 -46.42 -8.20
C ALA A 30 -40.40 -45.14 -7.97
N TRP A 31 -39.96 -44.95 -6.76
CA TRP A 31 -39.05 -43.86 -6.39
C TRP A 31 -37.71 -44.10 -7.06
N PRO A 32 -37.17 -43.08 -7.79
CA PRO A 32 -35.90 -43.26 -8.49
C PRO A 32 -34.79 -43.50 -7.47
N LYS A 33 -34.03 -44.57 -7.69
CA LYS A 33 -32.93 -45.04 -6.83
C LYS A 33 -31.70 -44.12 -6.79
N HIS A 34 -31.79 -42.89 -7.35
CA HIS A 34 -30.68 -41.94 -7.38
C HIS A 34 -30.58 -41.05 -6.14
N LEU A 35 -31.49 -41.15 -5.16
CA LEU A 35 -31.47 -40.27 -3.98
C LEU A 35 -30.40 -40.60 -2.95
N LYS A 36 -29.85 -41.81 -2.97
CA LYS A 36 -28.84 -42.22 -1.95
C LYS A 36 -27.48 -41.51 -2.14
N TRP A 37 -27.16 -41.13 -3.38
CA TRP A 37 -25.91 -40.43 -3.66
C TRP A 37 -26.03 -38.92 -3.36
N TYR A 38 -27.19 -38.35 -3.64
CA TYR A 38 -27.50 -36.95 -3.32
C TYR A 38 -27.52 -36.73 -1.78
N SER A 39 -28.09 -37.63 -1.02
CA SER A 39 -28.11 -37.53 0.46
C SER A 39 -26.68 -37.60 1.06
N ARG A 40 -25.81 -38.46 0.51
CA ARG A 40 -24.41 -38.53 0.93
C ARG A 40 -23.62 -37.26 0.54
N PHE A 41 -23.89 -36.71 -0.63
CA PHE A 41 -23.29 -35.47 -1.10
C PHE A 41 -23.73 -34.28 -0.23
N VAL A 42 -25.00 -34.20 0.08
CA VAL A 42 -25.53 -33.14 0.98
C VAL A 42 -24.98 -33.27 2.40
N GLN A 43 -24.85 -34.50 2.93
CA GLN A 43 -24.23 -34.70 4.23
C GLN A 43 -22.76 -34.34 4.24
N MET A 44 -22.02 -34.69 3.21
CA MET A 44 -20.60 -34.31 3.05
C MET A 44 -20.45 -32.81 2.93
N MET A 45 -21.34 -32.14 2.17
CA MET A 45 -21.36 -30.68 2.02
C MET A 45 -21.68 -29.95 3.33
N LYS A 46 -22.52 -30.55 4.18
CA LYS A 46 -22.88 -30.00 5.50
C LYS A 46 -21.69 -29.95 6.47
N PHE A 47 -20.73 -30.86 6.32
CA PHE A 47 -19.48 -30.85 7.12
C PHE A 47 -18.36 -30.08 6.41
N LEU A 48 -18.28 -30.13 5.08
CA LEU A 48 -17.26 -29.43 4.30
C LEU A 48 -17.39 -27.90 4.44
N LEU A 49 -18.62 -27.38 4.39
CA LEU A 49 -18.87 -25.93 4.42
C LEU A 49 -18.43 -25.26 5.73
N PRO A 50 -18.76 -25.79 6.93
CA PRO A 50 -18.23 -25.23 8.18
C PRO A 50 -16.72 -25.44 8.33
N MET A 51 -16.15 -26.53 7.80
CA MET A 51 -14.71 -26.75 7.82
C MET A 51 -13.97 -25.69 6.97
N VAL A 52 -14.46 -25.42 5.77
CA VAL A 52 -13.91 -24.35 4.91
C VAL A 52 -14.06 -22.97 5.57
N ALA A 53 -15.22 -22.70 6.18
CA ALA A 53 -15.43 -21.46 6.92
C ALA A 53 -14.43 -21.30 8.08
N LEU A 54 -14.16 -22.37 8.81
CA LEU A 54 -13.22 -22.38 9.94
C LEU A 54 -11.77 -22.15 9.45
N VAL A 55 -11.38 -22.75 8.31
CA VAL A 55 -10.08 -22.52 7.67
C VAL A 55 -9.95 -21.07 7.20
N LEU A 56 -11.00 -20.50 6.59
CA LEU A 56 -10.99 -19.10 6.16
C LEU A 56 -10.91 -18.14 7.35
N ILE A 57 -11.65 -18.41 8.42
CA ILE A 57 -11.55 -17.61 9.66
C ILE A 57 -10.15 -17.73 10.26
N GLY A 58 -9.57 -18.93 10.31
CA GLY A 58 -8.20 -19.15 10.77
C GLY A 58 -7.18 -18.42 9.92
N LEU A 59 -7.35 -18.39 8.58
CA LEU A 59 -6.50 -17.67 7.66
C LEU A 59 -6.59 -16.14 7.88
N VAL A 60 -7.80 -15.62 8.08
CA VAL A 60 -8.02 -14.19 8.37
C VAL A 60 -7.41 -13.79 9.71
N LEU A 61 -7.53 -14.64 10.73
CA LEU A 61 -6.92 -14.38 12.05
C LEU A 61 -5.40 -14.55 12.04
N ALA A 62 -4.86 -15.44 11.19
CA ALA A 62 -3.42 -15.61 11.00
C ALA A 62 -2.80 -14.49 10.12
N TRP A 63 -3.61 -13.81 9.31
CA TRP A 63 -3.16 -12.75 8.39
C TRP A 63 -2.31 -11.64 9.05
N PRO A 64 -2.67 -11.09 10.24
CA PRO A 64 -1.84 -10.09 10.90
C PRO A 64 -0.49 -10.64 11.39
N TYR A 65 -0.38 -11.94 11.66
CA TYR A 65 0.89 -12.58 12.07
C TYR A 65 1.77 -12.96 10.88
N LEU A 66 1.19 -13.07 9.68
CA LEU A 66 1.89 -13.33 8.41
C LEU A 66 2.32 -12.04 7.71
N LYS A 67 1.96 -10.89 8.22
CA LYS A 67 2.52 -9.61 7.77
C LYS A 67 3.95 -9.49 8.28
N THR A 68 4.85 -10.21 7.67
CA THR A 68 6.25 -9.82 7.63
C THR A 68 6.32 -8.44 6.99
N GLU A 69 7.05 -7.54 7.61
CA GLU A 69 7.12 -6.09 7.33
C GLU A 69 7.70 -5.73 5.95
N ASP A 70 7.82 -6.68 5.03
CA ASP A 70 8.62 -6.53 3.82
C ASP A 70 7.85 -6.31 2.50
N LEU A 71 6.54 -6.06 2.52
CA LEU A 71 5.77 -5.98 1.28
C LEU A 71 4.99 -4.68 1.08
N LYS A 72 5.64 -3.53 1.30
CA LYS A 72 5.11 -2.26 0.76
C LYS A 72 5.95 -1.73 -0.40
N PHE A 73 6.41 -2.65 -1.25
CA PHE A 73 7.08 -2.31 -2.49
C PHE A 73 6.05 -2.27 -3.64
N ARG A 74 5.40 -1.16 -3.84
CA ARG A 74 4.65 -0.91 -5.08
C ARG A 74 5.60 -0.29 -6.10
N LEU A 75 6.29 -1.16 -6.84
CA LEU A 75 6.88 -0.74 -8.11
C LEU A 75 5.75 -0.52 -9.11
N SER A 76 5.52 0.72 -9.47
CA SER A 76 4.76 1.06 -10.66
C SER A 76 5.65 0.76 -11.86
N PHE A 77 5.53 -0.45 -12.41
CA PHE A 77 6.18 -0.77 -13.66
C PHE A 77 5.41 -0.11 -14.80
N ALA A 78 5.92 0.98 -15.32
CA ALA A 78 5.61 1.35 -16.69
C ALA A 78 6.21 0.27 -17.60
N ALA A 79 5.41 -0.21 -18.55
CA ALA A 79 5.70 -1.34 -19.41
C ALA A 79 7.08 -1.29 -20.00
N PHE A 80 7.91 -2.29 -19.65
CA PHE A 80 9.21 -2.48 -20.25
C PHE A 80 9.07 -3.09 -21.63
N THR A 81 9.50 -2.35 -22.65
CA THR A 81 9.97 -2.98 -23.87
C THR A 81 11.38 -3.48 -23.58
N ALA A 82 11.53 -4.80 -23.44
CA ALA A 82 12.82 -5.45 -23.24
C ALA A 82 13.69 -5.29 -24.48
N ALA A 83 14.45 -4.22 -24.52
CA ALA A 83 15.68 -4.19 -25.32
C ALA A 83 16.78 -4.73 -24.41
N GLN A 84 17.39 -5.83 -24.80
CA GLN A 84 18.55 -6.44 -24.14
C GLN A 84 19.66 -5.41 -23.98
N THR A 85 19.74 -4.83 -22.81
CA THR A 85 20.91 -4.05 -22.39
C THR A 85 21.39 -4.70 -21.10
N GLU A 86 22.67 -4.97 -21.01
CA GLU A 86 23.31 -5.73 -19.91
C GLU A 86 23.12 -5.11 -18.52
N ASP A 87 22.64 -3.87 -18.41
CA ASP A 87 22.30 -3.21 -17.15
C ASP A 87 20.84 -2.71 -17.16
N PRO A 88 19.93 -3.36 -16.41
CA PRO A 88 18.55 -2.91 -16.33
C PRO A 88 18.46 -1.54 -15.64
N SER A 89 18.03 -0.54 -16.42
CA SER A 89 17.79 0.82 -15.94
C SER A 89 16.30 1.12 -15.84
N MET A 90 15.92 1.96 -14.88
CA MET A 90 14.55 2.44 -14.69
C MET A 90 14.51 3.96 -14.88
N VAL A 91 13.59 4.43 -15.69
CA VAL A 91 13.34 5.87 -15.91
C VAL A 91 12.25 6.34 -14.96
N ASN A 92 12.45 7.50 -14.33
CA ASN A 92 11.55 8.08 -13.34
C ASN A 92 11.14 7.11 -12.22
N PRO A 93 12.11 6.41 -11.58
CA PRO A 93 11.80 5.48 -10.50
C PRO A 93 11.24 6.24 -9.31
N ARG A 94 10.31 5.59 -8.60
CA ARG A 94 9.78 6.09 -7.34
C ARG A 94 9.80 4.97 -6.29
N TYR A 95 10.49 5.22 -5.21
CA TYR A 95 10.48 4.38 -4.02
C TYR A 95 9.71 5.06 -2.90
N VAL A 96 8.77 4.36 -2.27
CA VAL A 96 8.05 4.85 -1.10
C VAL A 96 8.31 3.89 0.04
N GLY A 97 8.76 4.44 1.17
CA GLY A 97 9.06 3.69 2.38
C GLY A 97 8.45 4.32 3.62
N PHE A 98 8.65 3.66 4.75
CA PHE A 98 8.25 4.17 6.05
C PHE A 98 9.45 4.12 6.98
N ASP A 99 9.60 5.14 7.80
CA ASP A 99 10.58 5.19 8.85
C ASP A 99 10.11 4.43 10.12
N LYS A 100 10.92 4.46 11.20
CA LYS A 100 10.58 3.82 12.47
C LYS A 100 9.31 4.35 13.13
N ASP A 101 8.96 5.60 12.86
CA ASP A 101 7.76 6.26 13.41
C ASP A 101 6.54 6.12 12.50
N ASN A 102 6.63 5.24 11.47
CA ASN A 102 5.59 5.02 10.46
C ASN A 102 5.25 6.27 9.64
N GLN A 103 6.23 7.16 9.44
CA GLN A 103 6.11 8.31 8.55
C GLN A 103 6.55 7.91 7.15
N ALA A 104 5.76 8.26 6.15
CA ALA A 104 6.05 7.96 4.77
C ALA A 104 7.16 8.90 4.26
N PHE A 105 8.15 8.34 3.58
CA PHE A 105 9.09 9.08 2.76
C PHE A 105 9.06 8.58 1.32
N SER A 106 9.43 9.41 0.39
CA SER A 106 9.48 9.09 -1.02
C SER A 106 10.84 9.47 -1.59
N ILE A 107 11.41 8.59 -2.41
CA ILE A 107 12.63 8.85 -3.16
C ILE A 107 12.29 8.71 -4.65
N THR A 108 12.56 9.73 -5.41
CA THR A 108 12.41 9.77 -6.86
C THR A 108 13.76 10.06 -7.50
N ALA A 109 13.94 9.69 -8.75
CA ALA A 109 15.11 10.04 -9.54
C ALA A 109 14.74 10.12 -11.03
N ASP A 110 15.59 10.71 -11.87
CA ASP A 110 15.39 10.70 -13.32
C ASP A 110 15.72 9.33 -13.88
N LEU A 111 16.79 8.71 -13.37
CA LEU A 111 17.23 7.39 -13.78
C LEU A 111 17.73 6.59 -12.57
N ALA A 112 17.46 5.30 -12.56
CA ALA A 112 18.03 4.36 -11.61
C ALA A 112 18.66 3.18 -12.34
N ARG A 113 19.90 2.86 -11.99
CA ARG A 113 20.65 1.71 -12.51
C ARG A 113 21.00 0.77 -11.38
N LYS A 114 20.91 -0.52 -11.64
CA LYS A 114 21.40 -1.52 -10.70
C LYS A 114 22.92 -1.49 -10.70
N LEU A 115 23.53 -1.39 -9.53
CA LEU A 115 24.98 -1.44 -9.42
C LEU A 115 25.49 -2.87 -9.65
N SER A 116 26.36 -3.04 -10.64
CA SER A 116 26.94 -4.35 -10.98
C SER A 116 27.75 -4.92 -9.82
N GLY A 117 27.44 -6.17 -9.42
CA GLY A 117 28.09 -6.86 -8.29
C GLY A 117 27.35 -6.80 -6.96
N GLU A 118 26.44 -5.86 -6.74
CA GLU A 118 25.65 -5.75 -5.52
C GLU A 118 24.15 -5.70 -5.84
N SER A 119 23.46 -6.81 -5.67
CA SER A 119 22.06 -6.97 -6.11
C SER A 119 21.04 -6.04 -5.42
N SER A 120 21.42 -5.41 -4.31
CA SER A 120 20.56 -4.54 -3.51
C SER A 120 20.82 -3.04 -3.68
N ASN A 121 21.97 -2.65 -4.27
CA ASN A 121 22.33 -1.25 -4.43
C ASN A 121 21.87 -0.69 -5.78
N VAL A 122 21.38 0.54 -5.73
CA VAL A 122 20.84 1.24 -6.91
C VAL A 122 21.51 2.61 -7.00
N GLU A 123 22.15 2.87 -8.12
CA GLU A 123 22.65 4.19 -8.49
C GLU A 123 21.50 5.05 -9.00
N LEU A 124 21.41 6.29 -8.55
CA LEU A 124 20.37 7.26 -8.88
C LEU A 124 20.97 8.50 -9.54
N GLU A 125 20.36 8.94 -10.63
CA GLU A 125 20.66 10.22 -11.26
C GLU A 125 19.57 11.23 -10.85
N MET A 126 19.96 12.42 -10.45
CA MET A 126 19.10 13.51 -9.98
C MET A 126 18.11 13.05 -8.87
N PRO A 127 18.60 12.37 -7.82
CA PRO A 127 17.72 11.91 -6.76
C PRO A 127 17.06 13.07 -6.00
N LYS A 128 15.79 12.88 -5.68
CA LYS A 128 15.00 13.75 -4.82
C LYS A 128 14.32 12.89 -3.75
N ALA A 129 14.57 13.20 -2.49
CA ALA A 129 13.90 12.55 -1.37
C ALA A 129 13.02 13.58 -0.64
N ASP A 130 11.80 13.19 -0.33
CA ASP A 130 10.84 14.01 0.42
C ASP A 130 10.25 13.24 1.59
N ILE A 131 10.10 13.94 2.71
CA ILE A 131 9.45 13.43 3.91
C ILE A 131 8.56 14.51 4.51
N THR A 132 7.36 14.11 4.93
CA THR A 132 6.45 14.95 5.71
C THR A 132 6.35 14.37 7.11
N LEU A 133 6.71 15.19 8.11
CA LEU A 133 6.69 14.82 9.52
C LEU A 133 5.27 14.88 10.09
N LYS A 134 5.05 14.28 11.28
CA LYS A 134 3.73 14.28 11.96
C LYS A 134 3.24 15.69 12.34
N ASP A 135 4.15 16.61 12.57
CA ASP A 135 3.84 18.01 12.88
C ASP A 135 3.55 18.84 11.61
N GLY A 136 3.55 18.22 10.43
CA GLY A 136 3.33 18.86 9.15
C GLY A 136 4.59 19.45 8.53
N THR A 137 5.73 19.44 9.21
CA THR A 137 7.03 19.89 8.68
C THR A 137 7.39 19.10 7.42
N TRP A 138 7.79 19.82 6.40
CA TRP A 138 8.19 19.23 5.13
C TRP A 138 9.67 19.47 4.86
N LEU A 139 10.36 18.37 4.49
CA LEU A 139 11.76 18.41 4.09
C LEU A 139 11.93 17.81 2.71
N VAL A 140 12.74 18.45 1.90
CA VAL A 140 13.15 17.95 0.59
C VAL A 140 14.64 17.95 0.48
N LEU A 141 15.16 16.86 -0.03
CA LEU A 141 16.58 16.65 -0.28
C LEU A 141 16.77 16.39 -1.77
N THR A 142 17.74 17.06 -2.40
CA THR A 142 18.10 16.84 -3.80
C THR A 142 19.60 16.69 -3.95
N ALA A 143 20.05 15.97 -4.97
CA ALA A 143 21.45 15.86 -5.36
C ALA A 143 21.58 15.58 -6.86
N GLU A 144 22.80 15.65 -7.41
CA GLU A 144 23.03 15.24 -8.80
C GLU A 144 23.12 13.72 -8.93
N THR A 145 23.77 13.06 -7.96
CA THR A 145 23.93 11.61 -7.96
C THR A 145 23.72 11.03 -6.57
N GLY A 146 23.38 9.76 -6.50
CA GLY A 146 23.22 9.07 -5.22
C GLY A 146 23.25 7.55 -5.36
N ILE A 147 23.55 6.88 -4.27
CA ILE A 147 23.49 5.43 -4.16
C ILE A 147 22.49 5.07 -3.07
N PHE A 148 21.42 4.39 -3.45
CA PHE A 148 20.44 3.86 -2.53
C PHE A 148 20.77 2.41 -2.17
N ARG A 149 21.13 2.16 -0.91
CA ARG A 149 21.36 0.83 -0.35
C ARG A 149 20.09 0.34 0.32
N ARG A 150 19.37 -0.55 -0.36
CA ARG A 150 18.06 -1.04 0.12
C ARG A 150 18.15 -1.81 1.42
N THR A 151 19.15 -2.66 1.57
CA THR A 151 19.33 -3.50 2.76
C THR A 151 19.62 -2.66 4.00
N GLU A 152 20.45 -1.64 3.86
CA GLU A 152 20.85 -0.75 4.95
C GLU A 152 19.87 0.41 5.16
N LYS A 153 18.93 0.60 4.21
CA LYS A 153 18.03 1.76 4.16
C LYS A 153 18.79 3.09 4.24
N THR A 154 19.94 3.16 3.55
CA THR A 154 20.76 4.36 3.47
C THR A 154 20.75 4.95 2.07
N LEU A 155 20.82 6.27 1.99
CA LEU A 155 20.95 7.03 0.75
C LEU A 155 22.21 7.87 0.85
N ASP A 156 23.22 7.53 0.06
CA ASP A 156 24.47 8.26 -0.06
C ASP A 156 24.35 9.22 -1.23
N LEU A 157 24.40 10.52 -1.00
CA LEU A 157 24.21 11.58 -1.97
C LEU A 157 25.51 12.30 -2.24
N GLU A 158 25.78 12.57 -3.51
CA GLU A 158 26.99 13.26 -3.96
C GLU A 158 26.63 14.34 -4.98
N SER A 159 27.42 15.37 -5.00
CA SER A 159 27.34 16.56 -5.86
C SER A 159 26.07 17.36 -5.67
N ALA A 160 26.23 18.65 -5.42
CA ALA A 160 25.15 19.64 -5.28
C ALA A 160 24.00 19.16 -4.35
N VAL A 161 24.36 18.61 -3.19
CA VAL A 161 23.36 18.16 -2.20
C VAL A 161 22.69 19.37 -1.56
N ASN A 162 21.39 19.50 -1.73
CA ASN A 162 20.59 20.58 -1.13
C ASN A 162 19.49 19.98 -0.26
N LEU A 163 19.35 20.52 0.95
CA LEU A 163 18.25 20.25 1.87
C LEU A 163 17.40 21.50 2.02
N PHE A 164 16.12 21.37 1.75
CA PHE A 164 15.11 22.44 1.94
C PHE A 164 14.19 22.06 3.08
N HIS A 165 13.99 22.98 3.98
CA HIS A 165 13.08 22.88 5.11
C HIS A 165 11.94 23.89 4.96
N ASP A 166 10.71 23.53 5.30
CA ASP A 166 9.52 24.39 5.15
C ASP A 166 9.60 25.71 5.91
N SER A 167 10.40 25.80 6.98
CA SER A 167 10.69 27.05 7.69
C SER A 167 11.57 28.03 6.90
N GLY A 168 11.92 27.72 5.66
CA GLY A 168 12.74 28.57 4.79
C GLY A 168 14.25 28.45 5.03
N PHE A 169 14.70 27.34 5.63
CA PHE A 169 16.12 27.00 5.71
C PHE A 169 16.53 26.18 4.51
N GLU A 170 17.67 26.52 3.96
CA GLU A 170 18.33 25.78 2.89
C GLU A 170 19.77 25.45 3.31
N PHE A 171 20.15 24.18 3.21
CA PHE A 171 21.51 23.72 3.46
C PHE A 171 22.08 23.12 2.21
N ARG A 172 23.33 23.47 1.90
CA ARG A 172 24.09 23.02 0.72
C ARG A 172 25.38 22.36 1.14
N THR A 173 25.66 21.22 0.55
CA THR A 173 26.92 20.48 0.76
C THR A 173 27.26 19.69 -0.49
N SER A 174 28.48 19.14 -0.57
CA SER A 174 28.85 18.27 -1.69
C SER A 174 28.56 16.79 -1.45
N ARG A 175 28.38 16.38 -0.18
CA ARG A 175 28.09 14.98 0.16
C ARG A 175 27.27 14.87 1.44
N ALA A 176 26.33 13.94 1.45
CA ALA A 176 25.54 13.59 2.63
C ALA A 176 25.16 12.11 2.62
N ILE A 177 25.18 11.48 3.78
CA ILE A 177 24.68 10.12 3.99
C ILE A 177 23.44 10.21 4.86
N ILE A 178 22.34 9.68 4.38
CA ILE A 178 21.04 9.69 5.04
C ILE A 178 20.69 8.27 5.50
N GLU A 179 20.37 8.13 6.77
CA GLU A 179 19.84 6.91 7.38
C GLU A 179 18.30 7.04 7.43
N LEU A 180 17.61 6.54 6.39
CA LEU A 180 16.18 6.73 6.18
C LEU A 180 15.33 6.19 7.33
N GLU A 181 15.73 5.06 7.89
CA GLU A 181 15.00 4.44 8.99
C GLU A 181 15.09 5.26 10.29
N LYS A 182 16.22 5.88 10.55
CA LYS A 182 16.43 6.70 11.75
C LYS A 182 16.02 8.16 11.56
N GLY A 183 15.80 8.59 10.31
CA GLY A 183 15.59 10.00 10.01
C GLY A 183 16.80 10.86 10.38
N ALA A 184 18.01 10.33 10.18
CA ALA A 184 19.27 10.99 10.48
C ALA A 184 20.07 11.22 9.19
N ALA A 185 20.87 12.29 9.16
CA ALA A 185 21.81 12.53 8.09
C ALA A 185 23.15 13.02 8.64
N ARG A 186 24.22 12.77 7.91
CA ARG A 186 25.57 13.21 8.26
C ARG A 186 26.38 13.59 7.03
N GLY A 187 27.27 14.54 7.21
CA GLY A 187 28.27 14.91 6.23
C GLY A 187 29.56 15.34 6.91
N THR A 188 30.70 14.92 6.35
CA THR A 188 32.04 15.27 6.83
C THR A 188 32.74 16.26 5.91
N VAL A 189 31.97 16.92 5.05
CA VAL A 189 32.43 17.92 4.07
C VAL A 189 31.76 19.27 4.40
N PRO A 190 32.36 20.40 3.94
CA PRO A 190 31.81 21.71 4.23
C PRO A 190 30.32 21.84 3.89
N VAL A 191 29.59 22.46 4.79
CA VAL A 191 28.17 22.73 4.66
C VAL A 191 27.91 24.23 4.83
N HIS A 192 27.02 24.76 3.99
CA HIS A 192 26.53 26.11 4.07
C HIS A 192 25.03 26.09 4.26
N GLY A 193 24.55 26.81 5.27
CA GLY A 193 23.13 27.00 5.56
C GLY A 193 22.74 28.45 5.42
N GLN A 194 21.58 28.71 4.83
CA GLN A 194 21.00 30.03 4.76
C GLN A 194 19.53 30.00 5.19
N GLY A 195 19.07 31.07 5.79
CA GLY A 195 17.70 31.18 6.24
C GLY A 195 17.33 32.60 6.61
N SER A 196 16.07 32.80 7.01
CA SER A 196 15.53 34.11 7.34
C SER A 196 16.23 34.79 8.54
N PHE A 197 16.98 34.04 9.36
CA PHE A 197 17.67 34.58 10.52
C PHE A 197 19.16 34.82 10.29
N GLY A 198 19.75 34.33 9.22
CA GLY A 198 21.18 34.44 8.95
C GLY A 198 21.76 33.38 8.07
N ASP A 199 23.10 33.40 7.98
CA ASP A 199 23.92 32.44 7.26
C ASP A 199 24.76 31.62 8.22
N LEU A 200 24.95 30.35 7.90
CA LEU A 200 25.75 29.44 8.70
C LEU A 200 26.69 28.66 7.80
N SER A 201 27.90 28.40 8.29
CA SER A 201 28.84 27.47 7.66
C SER A 201 29.48 26.57 8.70
N GLY A 202 29.83 25.34 8.28
CA GLY A 202 30.50 24.34 9.10
C GLY A 202 31.39 23.42 8.26
N GLU A 203 32.34 22.74 8.88
CA GLU A 203 33.20 21.75 8.20
C GLU A 203 32.51 20.39 8.06
N GLY A 204 31.40 20.17 8.78
CA GLY A 204 30.57 19.00 8.69
C GLY A 204 29.28 19.19 9.48
N PHE A 205 28.40 18.20 9.41
CA PHE A 205 27.11 18.25 10.10
C PHE A 205 26.58 16.88 10.49
N TYR A 206 25.75 16.86 11.53
CA TYR A 206 24.85 15.79 11.89
C TYR A 206 23.44 16.34 12.02
N LEU A 207 22.50 15.70 11.33
CA LEU A 207 21.08 15.98 11.43
C LEU A 207 20.44 14.80 12.14
N ILE A 208 19.74 15.04 13.23
CA ILE A 208 19.05 14.04 14.03
C ILE A 208 17.60 14.45 14.22
N ASP A 209 16.78 13.51 14.69
CA ASP A 209 15.35 13.73 14.93
C ASP A 209 14.63 14.31 13.71
N LYS A 210 14.98 13.80 12.51
CA LYS A 210 14.36 14.19 11.25
C LYS A 210 14.46 15.68 10.93
N GLY A 211 15.60 16.26 11.24
CA GLY A 211 15.88 17.68 10.96
C GLY A 211 15.50 18.64 12.08
N LYS A 212 14.93 18.17 13.18
CA LYS A 212 14.64 19.04 14.34
C LYS A 212 15.91 19.57 15.02
N THR A 213 16.97 18.77 14.96
CA THR A 213 18.26 19.15 15.53
C THR A 213 19.34 18.99 14.47
N ILE A 214 20.09 20.07 14.24
CA ILE A 214 21.24 20.09 13.36
C ILE A 214 22.45 20.49 14.16
N ILE A 215 23.47 19.64 14.15
CA ILE A 215 24.74 19.86 14.85
C ILE A 215 25.83 20.08 13.80
N PHE A 216 26.47 21.24 13.85
CA PHE A 216 27.61 21.52 12.96
C PHE A 216 28.92 21.15 13.65
N THR A 217 29.82 20.56 12.90
CA THR A 217 31.12 20.07 13.38
C THR A 217 32.27 20.85 12.78
N GLY A 218 33.41 20.83 13.48
CA GLY A 218 34.59 21.56 13.08
C GLY A 218 34.45 23.07 13.29
N LYS A 219 35.20 23.86 12.51
CA LYS A 219 35.11 25.31 12.55
C LYS A 219 33.76 25.75 11.94
N SER A 220 32.90 26.29 12.80
CA SER A 220 31.57 26.74 12.42
C SER A 220 31.44 28.23 12.62
N LYS A 221 30.75 28.91 11.69
CA LYS A 221 30.48 30.34 11.72
C LYS A 221 28.99 30.58 11.49
N LEU A 222 28.38 31.33 12.38
CA LEU A 222 26.99 31.78 12.27
C LEU A 222 26.97 33.32 12.17
N VAL A 223 26.30 33.84 11.15
CA VAL A 223 26.05 35.29 10.97
C VAL A 223 24.55 35.45 11.13
N ILE A 224 24.13 36.18 12.17
CA ILE A 224 22.70 36.44 12.46
C ILE A 224 22.30 37.77 11.86
N TYR A 225 21.19 37.79 11.13
CA TYR A 225 20.59 39.04 10.63
C TYR A 225 19.55 39.56 11.62
N PRO A 226 19.74 40.76 12.20
CA PRO A 226 18.77 41.29 13.13
C PRO A 226 17.44 41.57 12.41
N LYS A 227 16.34 41.02 12.92
CA LYS A 227 14.98 41.35 12.42
C LYS A 227 14.75 42.86 12.57
N GLY A 228 14.67 43.58 11.44
CA GLY A 228 14.23 44.98 11.42
C GLY A 228 15.32 46.02 11.56
N GLY A 229 16.57 45.71 11.23
CA GLY A 229 17.62 46.73 11.16
C GLY A 229 17.39 47.72 10.03
N LYS A 230 16.72 48.86 10.30
CA LYS A 230 17.01 50.08 9.57
C LYS A 230 18.51 50.36 9.76
N ILE A 231 19.26 50.23 8.68
CA ILE A 231 20.63 50.76 8.63
C ILE A 231 20.45 52.27 8.80
N LEU A 232 20.65 52.76 10.03
CA LEU A 232 20.89 54.17 10.24
C LEU A 232 22.22 54.48 9.58
N LYS A 233 22.17 55.25 8.52
CA LYS A 233 23.33 55.84 7.87
C LYS A 233 24.03 56.81 8.82
#